data_42cc9a70f94030d58be052e89dce1be5
#
_entry.id   42cc9a70f94030d58be052e89dce1be5
#
_cell.length_a   1.000
_cell.length_b   1.000
_cell.length_c   1.000
_cell.angle_alpha   90.00
_cell.angle_beta   90.00
_cell.angle_gamma   90.00
#
_symmetry.space_group_name_H-M   'P 1'
#
loop_
_entity.id
_entity.type
_entity.pdbx_description
1 polymer ?
#
loop_
_entity_poly.entity_id
_entity_poly.type
_entity_poly.pdbx_seq_one_letter_code
_entity_poly.pdbx_strand_id
1 'polypeptide(L)'
;MRHAKKVLVGMSLALLVCSTLHAQDDSDKINSNMGGAVSFPLRPTSNFVRTSWGLVGGTGYNFSPQHSVIGEFMWSALYPSGSSLQPIRVALNDNSITGHSNLYALTGNYRYQWQGKLLGAYFIGGGGWYYRTLGFKRPVTSGSNTACAPAWVWWGFTCVSGTVTANQTIGGYDSSVFGGNVGIGFTIKIADSDSRIYIEPRYHHAPTKNVTTQLMVITVGIRY
;
A
#
# COMPACT_ATOMS: atom_id res chain seq x y z
N MET A 1 14.89 10.82 -14.08
CA MET A 1 15.75 10.87 -12.89
C MET A 1 15.49 12.03 -11.90
N ARG A 2 14.92 13.17 -12.29
CA ARG A 2 14.59 14.29 -11.35
C ARG A 2 13.43 14.02 -10.40
N HIS A 3 12.45 13.19 -10.76
CA HIS A 3 11.28 12.91 -9.92
C HIS A 3 11.56 11.92 -8.78
N ALA A 4 12.45 10.93 -8.99
CA ALA A 4 12.81 9.94 -7.97
C ALA A 4 13.50 10.59 -6.74
N LYS A 5 14.31 11.63 -6.94
CA LYS A 5 14.98 12.35 -5.84
C LYS A 5 14.00 13.11 -4.95
N LYS A 6 12.89 13.65 -5.50
CA LYS A 6 11.89 14.38 -4.71
C LYS A 6 11.04 13.47 -3.83
N VAL A 7 10.76 12.23 -4.29
CA VAL A 7 10.03 11.24 -3.50
C VAL A 7 10.88 10.71 -2.34
N LEU A 8 12.19 10.51 -2.57
CA LEU A 8 13.10 10.03 -1.53
C LEU A 8 13.28 11.05 -0.39
N VAL A 9 13.37 12.35 -0.73
CA VAL A 9 13.47 13.44 0.27
C VAL A 9 12.19 13.56 1.09
N GLY A 10 11.02 13.38 0.47
CA GLY A 10 9.74 13.38 1.19
C GLY A 10 9.58 12.22 2.17
N MET A 11 10.04 11.03 1.79
CA MET A 11 10.02 9.84 2.68
C MET A 11 11.01 9.97 3.85
N SER A 12 12.19 10.55 3.62
CA SER A 12 13.18 10.77 4.69
C SER A 12 12.69 11.81 5.71
N LEU A 13 11.94 12.83 5.28
CA LEU A 13 11.38 13.83 6.18
C LEU A 13 10.25 13.27 7.04
N ALA A 14 9.43 12.36 6.50
CA ALA A 14 8.37 11.68 7.25
C ALA A 14 8.91 10.74 8.33
N LEU A 15 10.04 10.07 8.08
CA LEU A 15 10.72 9.20 9.04
C LEU A 15 11.40 9.99 10.17
N LEU A 16 11.91 11.20 9.89
CA LEU A 16 12.56 12.07 10.89
C LEU A 16 11.53 12.69 11.87
N VAL A 17 10.30 12.93 11.44
CA VAL A 17 9.24 13.45 12.32
C VAL A 17 8.76 12.40 13.34
N CYS A 18 8.86 11.10 13.02
CA CYS A 18 8.52 10.02 13.97
C CYS A 18 9.53 9.84 15.12
N SER A 19 10.76 10.33 14.99
CA SER A 19 11.82 10.07 15.98
C SER A 19 11.96 11.13 17.08
N THR A 20 11.23 12.25 17.01
CA THR A 20 11.36 13.35 17.98
C THR A 20 10.20 13.51 18.96
N LEU A 21 9.19 12.63 18.91
CA LEU A 21 8.04 12.66 19.83
C LEU A 21 8.21 11.72 21.03
N HIS A 22 9.42 11.62 21.59
CA HIS A 22 9.64 11.04 22.92
C HIS A 22 9.72 12.17 23.94
N ALA A 23 8.61 12.79 24.24
CA ALA A 23 8.47 13.70 25.39
C ALA A 23 7.44 13.11 26.34
N GLN A 24 7.95 12.67 27.44
CA GLN A 24 7.38 12.42 28.76
C GLN A 24 5.88 12.68 28.98
N ASP A 25 5.22 11.71 29.61
CA ASP A 25 3.96 11.76 30.37
C ASP A 25 2.62 11.81 29.59
N ASP A 26 2.59 11.67 28.27
CA ASP A 26 1.37 11.57 27.46
C ASP A 26 1.26 10.24 26.68
N SER A 27 1.91 9.17 27.14
CA SER A 27 1.95 7.88 26.44
C SER A 27 0.56 7.29 26.15
N ASP A 28 -0.43 7.57 27.02
CA ASP A 28 -1.80 7.11 26.86
C ASP A 28 -2.59 7.86 25.79
N LYS A 29 -2.10 9.02 25.34
CA LYS A 29 -2.75 9.85 24.33
C LYS A 29 -2.29 9.55 22.91
N ILE A 30 -1.11 8.97 22.75
CA ILE A 30 -0.59 8.60 21.43
C ILE A 30 -0.94 7.14 21.16
N ASN A 31 -1.52 6.89 20.01
CA ASN A 31 -1.77 5.53 19.53
C ASN A 31 -1.07 5.31 18.20
N SER A 32 -0.63 4.08 17.97
CA SER A 32 0.01 3.67 16.73
C SER A 32 -0.58 2.33 16.27
N ASN A 33 -0.68 2.15 14.97
CA ASN A 33 -1.15 0.92 14.38
C ASN A 33 -0.27 0.50 13.21
N MET A 34 -0.12 -0.82 13.03
CA MET A 34 0.58 -1.43 11.92
C MET A 34 -0.08 -2.75 11.56
N GLY A 35 -0.25 -3.02 10.28
CA GLY A 35 -0.88 -4.26 9.84
C GLY A 35 -0.62 -4.61 8.39
N GLY A 36 -0.81 -5.90 8.10
CA GLY A 36 -0.90 -6.43 6.75
C GLY A 36 -2.34 -6.29 6.23
N ALA A 37 -2.48 -6.03 4.96
CA ALA A 37 -3.77 -5.79 4.33
C ALA A 37 -3.97 -6.65 3.08
N VAL A 38 -5.21 -7.05 2.85
CA VAL A 38 -5.66 -7.65 1.58
C VAL A 38 -6.67 -6.70 0.95
N SER A 39 -6.42 -6.30 -0.29
CA SER A 39 -7.26 -5.38 -1.04
C SER A 39 -8.11 -6.13 -2.06
N PHE A 40 -9.42 -6.05 -1.92
CA PHE A 40 -10.41 -6.61 -2.84
C PHE A 40 -10.97 -5.49 -3.70
N PRO A 41 -10.65 -5.45 -5.01
CA PRO A 41 -11.19 -4.42 -5.89
C PRO A 41 -12.68 -4.61 -6.10
N LEU A 42 -13.42 -3.50 -6.02
CA LEU A 42 -14.85 -3.44 -6.33
C LEU A 42 -15.04 -2.85 -7.73
N ARG A 43 -16.24 -3.00 -8.33
CA ARG A 43 -16.55 -2.38 -9.62
C ARG A 43 -16.53 -0.85 -9.51
N PRO A 44 -15.93 -0.12 -10.50
CA PRO A 44 -15.37 -0.61 -11.76
C PRO A 44 -13.91 -1.13 -11.68
N THR A 45 -13.21 -0.94 -10.56
CA THR A 45 -11.78 -1.26 -10.39
C THR A 45 -11.48 -2.74 -10.62
N SER A 46 -12.38 -3.64 -10.23
CA SER A 46 -12.24 -5.10 -10.39
C SER A 46 -12.14 -5.56 -11.84
N ASN A 47 -12.56 -4.74 -12.81
CA ASN A 47 -12.39 -5.05 -14.23
C ASN A 47 -10.92 -4.96 -14.67
N PHE A 48 -10.09 -4.24 -13.91
CA PHE A 48 -8.71 -3.89 -14.32
C PHE A 48 -7.65 -4.50 -13.41
N VAL A 49 -7.96 -4.75 -12.13
CA VAL A 49 -7.00 -5.28 -11.17
C VAL A 49 -7.60 -6.44 -10.38
N ARG A 50 -6.72 -7.31 -9.88
CA ARG A 50 -7.07 -8.47 -9.06
C ARG A 50 -6.87 -8.17 -7.58
N THR A 51 -7.39 -9.06 -6.73
CA THR A 51 -7.09 -9.08 -5.30
C THR A 51 -5.59 -9.02 -5.06
N SER A 52 -5.19 -8.20 -4.11
CA SER A 52 -3.79 -7.87 -3.86
C SER A 52 -3.52 -7.72 -2.36
N TRP A 53 -2.27 -7.60 -2.02
CA TRP A 53 -1.84 -7.41 -0.65
C TRP A 53 -1.18 -6.04 -0.46
N GLY A 54 -1.05 -5.64 0.79
CA GLY A 54 -0.47 -4.35 1.13
C GLY A 54 -0.13 -4.26 2.61
N LEU A 55 0.30 -3.06 3.00
CA LEU A 55 0.64 -2.70 4.37
C LEU A 55 -0.07 -1.40 4.74
N VAL A 56 -0.47 -1.31 5.99
CA VAL A 56 -1.04 -0.11 6.58
C VAL A 56 -0.29 0.21 7.86
N GLY A 57 0.02 1.47 8.08
CA GLY A 57 0.62 1.93 9.32
C GLY A 57 0.24 3.38 9.60
N GLY A 58 0.07 3.70 10.86
CA GLY A 58 -0.35 5.04 11.25
C GLY A 58 -0.06 5.36 12.69
N THR A 59 -0.18 6.63 12.99
CA THR A 59 -0.11 7.17 14.35
C THR A 59 -1.17 8.22 14.54
N GLY A 60 -1.63 8.39 15.76
CA GLY A 60 -2.71 9.29 16.07
C GLY A 60 -2.73 9.77 17.52
N TYR A 61 -3.70 10.61 17.79
CA TYR A 61 -3.91 11.22 19.09
C TYR A 61 -5.32 10.91 19.60
N ASN A 62 -5.41 10.42 20.84
CA ASN A 62 -6.66 10.16 21.55
C ASN A 62 -7.06 11.40 22.31
N PHE A 63 -8.15 12.08 21.89
CA PHE A 63 -8.71 13.23 22.63
C PHE A 63 -9.47 12.76 23.88
N SER A 64 -10.04 11.56 23.80
CA SER A 64 -10.71 10.89 24.88
C SER A 64 -10.60 9.36 24.69
N PRO A 65 -11.02 8.57 25.68
CA PRO A 65 -11.04 7.11 25.54
C PRO A 65 -11.83 6.60 24.34
N GLN A 66 -12.80 7.39 23.83
CA GLN A 66 -13.65 7.02 22.69
C GLN A 66 -13.25 7.67 21.37
N HIS A 67 -12.54 8.80 21.40
CA HIS A 67 -12.33 9.64 20.23
C HIS A 67 -10.85 9.81 19.88
N SER A 68 -10.48 9.53 18.64
CA SER A 68 -9.11 9.72 18.17
C SER A 68 -9.06 10.24 16.74
N VAL A 69 -7.95 10.90 16.40
CA VAL A 69 -7.56 11.23 15.02
C VAL A 69 -6.25 10.54 14.70
N ILE A 70 -6.18 9.97 13.50
CA ILE A 70 -5.08 9.12 13.08
C ILE A 70 -4.64 9.54 11.69
N GLY A 71 -3.33 9.77 11.52
CA GLY A 71 -2.68 9.85 10.23
C GLY A 71 -2.20 8.47 9.81
N GLU A 72 -2.61 7.99 8.64
CA GLU A 72 -2.26 6.65 8.17
C GLU A 72 -1.67 6.69 6.78
N PHE A 73 -0.67 5.84 6.58
CA PHE A 73 -0.11 5.49 5.30
C PHE A 73 -0.52 4.08 4.92
N MET A 74 -1.01 3.90 3.70
CA MET A 74 -1.33 2.61 3.10
C MET A 74 -0.54 2.43 1.81
N TRP A 75 0.05 1.26 1.64
CA TRP A 75 0.58 0.79 0.37
C TRP A 75 -0.13 -0.50 -0.03
N SER A 76 -0.50 -0.63 -1.30
CA SER A 76 -1.13 -1.82 -1.86
C SER A 76 -0.55 -2.13 -3.24
N ALA A 77 -0.04 -3.35 -3.40
CA ALA A 77 0.47 -3.86 -4.67
C ALA A 77 -0.71 -4.31 -5.53
N LEU A 78 -1.17 -3.48 -6.44
CA LEU A 78 -2.28 -3.80 -7.34
C LEU A 78 -1.77 -4.58 -8.56
N TYR A 79 -2.30 -5.77 -8.79
CA TYR A 79 -1.92 -6.60 -9.93
C TYR A 79 -2.93 -6.42 -11.07
N PRO A 80 -2.53 -5.92 -12.26
CA PRO A 80 -3.40 -5.83 -13.41
C PRO A 80 -4.01 -7.19 -13.78
N SER A 81 -5.27 -7.20 -14.18
CA SER A 81 -5.96 -8.40 -14.65
C SER A 81 -5.47 -8.78 -16.06
N GLY A 82 -5.60 -10.06 -16.43
CA GLY A 82 -5.26 -10.50 -17.78
C GLY A 82 -6.06 -9.77 -18.86
N SER A 83 -7.33 -9.51 -18.58
CA SER A 83 -8.22 -8.75 -19.50
C SER A 83 -7.77 -7.31 -19.70
N SER A 84 -7.21 -6.65 -18.68
CA SER A 84 -6.71 -5.28 -18.81
C SER A 84 -5.38 -5.19 -19.57
N LEU A 85 -4.61 -6.28 -19.63
CA LEU A 85 -3.36 -6.37 -20.39
C LEU A 85 -3.58 -6.79 -21.85
N GLN A 86 -4.72 -7.40 -22.17
CA GLN A 86 -4.99 -7.94 -23.50
C GLN A 86 -4.91 -6.89 -24.62
N PRO A 87 -5.47 -5.67 -24.50
CA PRO A 87 -5.37 -4.68 -25.55
C PRO A 87 -3.93 -4.32 -25.93
N ILE A 88 -3.04 -4.15 -24.96
CA ILE A 88 -1.64 -3.81 -25.22
C ILE A 88 -0.87 -5.01 -25.79
N ARG A 89 -1.18 -6.24 -25.34
CA ARG A 89 -0.59 -7.46 -25.88
C ARG A 89 -0.94 -7.68 -27.35
N VAL A 90 -2.20 -7.45 -27.72
CA VAL A 90 -2.66 -7.53 -29.11
C VAL A 90 -2.01 -6.42 -29.95
N ALA A 91 -2.03 -5.18 -29.46
CA ALA A 91 -1.49 -4.03 -30.21
C ALA A 91 0.03 -4.19 -30.51
N LEU A 92 0.78 -4.78 -29.59
CA LEU A 92 2.22 -5.01 -29.74
C LEU A 92 2.57 -6.42 -30.20
N ASN A 93 1.56 -7.26 -30.47
CA ASN A 93 1.73 -8.68 -30.83
C ASN A 93 2.71 -9.44 -29.90
N ASP A 94 2.58 -9.19 -28.58
CA ASP A 94 3.50 -9.72 -27.59
C ASP A 94 2.76 -10.15 -26.31
N ASN A 95 2.64 -11.46 -26.11
CA ASN A 95 1.98 -12.05 -24.94
C ASN A 95 2.84 -12.04 -23.68
N SER A 96 4.13 -11.73 -23.77
CA SER A 96 5.05 -11.67 -22.64
C SER A 96 4.92 -10.41 -21.78
N ILE A 97 4.14 -9.42 -22.24
CA ILE A 97 3.94 -8.15 -21.55
C ILE A 97 3.27 -8.38 -20.20
N THR A 98 3.88 -7.83 -19.18
CA THR A 98 3.41 -7.83 -17.79
C THR A 98 3.13 -6.42 -17.31
N GLY A 99 2.23 -6.28 -16.36
CA GLY A 99 1.92 -5.02 -15.71
C GLY A 99 2.14 -5.09 -14.21
N HIS A 100 2.53 -3.98 -13.63
CA HIS A 100 2.57 -3.77 -12.18
C HIS A 100 1.95 -2.41 -11.85
N SER A 101 1.25 -2.36 -10.75
CA SER A 101 0.65 -1.12 -10.26
C SER A 101 0.79 -1.07 -8.75
N ASN A 102 0.96 0.13 -8.21
CA ASN A 102 0.94 0.35 -6.78
C ASN A 102 -0.06 1.46 -6.46
N LEU A 103 -0.70 1.32 -5.33
CA LEU A 103 -1.51 2.36 -4.73
C LEU A 103 -0.89 2.77 -3.40
N TYR A 104 -0.67 4.04 -3.25
CA TYR A 104 -0.25 4.69 -2.02
C TYR A 104 -1.37 5.61 -1.55
N ALA A 105 -1.70 5.57 -0.27
CA ALA A 105 -2.64 6.51 0.31
C ALA A 105 -2.06 7.10 1.59
N LEU A 106 -2.20 8.42 1.73
CA LEU A 106 -1.92 9.15 2.96
C LEU A 106 -3.23 9.80 3.41
N THR A 107 -3.78 9.34 4.53
CA THR A 107 -5.12 9.71 4.98
C THR A 107 -5.13 10.22 6.41
N GLY A 108 -5.97 11.22 6.68
CA GLY A 108 -6.37 11.62 8.02
C GLY A 108 -7.73 11.02 8.35
N ASN A 109 -7.82 10.31 9.45
CA ASN A 109 -8.99 9.53 9.82
C ASN A 109 -9.45 9.89 11.23
N TYR A 110 -10.75 10.01 11.41
CA TYR A 110 -11.38 10.05 12.71
C TYR A 110 -11.86 8.66 13.08
N ARG A 111 -11.61 8.26 14.34
CA ARG A 111 -12.03 6.98 14.89
C ARG A 111 -12.85 7.18 16.15
N TYR A 112 -14.02 6.53 16.18
CA TYR A 112 -14.87 6.41 17.36
C TYR A 112 -14.86 4.98 17.85
N GLN A 113 -14.45 4.74 19.09
CA GLN A 113 -14.17 3.40 19.61
C GLN A 113 -14.87 3.10 20.93
N TRP A 114 -15.29 1.86 21.08
CA TRP A 114 -15.71 1.27 22.35
C TRP A 114 -14.71 0.19 22.73
N GLN A 115 -14.12 0.34 23.90
CA GLN A 115 -13.13 -0.60 24.40
C GLN A 115 -13.60 -1.22 25.69
N GLY A 116 -13.86 -2.54 25.68
CA GLY A 116 -14.02 -3.36 26.87
C GLY A 116 -12.69 -3.92 27.38
N LYS A 117 -12.75 -4.66 28.46
CA LYS A 117 -11.56 -5.28 29.08
C LYS A 117 -10.79 -6.18 28.11
N LEU A 118 -11.48 -7.00 27.32
CA LEU A 118 -10.89 -7.94 26.36
C LEU A 118 -11.17 -7.53 24.92
N LEU A 119 -12.43 -7.23 24.60
CA LEU A 119 -12.90 -6.94 23.25
C LEU A 119 -13.19 -5.46 23.09
N GLY A 120 -13.01 -4.96 21.86
CA GLY A 120 -13.41 -3.62 21.47
C GLY A 120 -13.87 -3.58 20.02
N ALA A 121 -14.62 -2.53 19.69
CA ALA A 121 -15.07 -2.24 18.35
C ALA A 121 -14.89 -0.74 18.06
N TYR A 122 -14.80 -0.38 16.80
CA TYR A 122 -14.73 1.02 16.42
C TYR A 122 -15.25 1.27 15.02
N PHE A 123 -15.66 2.51 14.80
CA PHE A 123 -15.86 3.07 13.47
C PHE A 123 -14.68 3.98 13.13
N ILE A 124 -14.29 3.98 11.86
CA ILE A 124 -13.23 4.83 11.34
C ILE A 124 -13.66 5.40 10.00
N GLY A 125 -13.35 6.67 9.77
CA GLY A 125 -13.63 7.32 8.50
C GLY A 125 -12.78 8.55 8.33
N GLY A 126 -12.47 8.85 7.09
CA GLY A 126 -11.63 9.99 6.78
C GLY A 126 -11.37 10.16 5.30
N GLY A 127 -10.34 10.91 5.00
CA GLY A 127 -9.96 11.17 3.63
C GLY A 127 -8.50 11.59 3.51
N GLY A 128 -8.03 11.67 2.29
CA GLY A 128 -6.66 12.06 2.03
C GLY A 128 -6.26 11.87 0.58
N TRP A 129 -4.97 11.80 0.38
CA TRP A 129 -4.36 11.74 -0.94
C TRP A 129 -4.05 10.29 -1.33
N TYR A 130 -4.49 9.93 -2.54
CA TYR A 130 -4.27 8.64 -3.17
C TYR A 130 -3.40 8.82 -4.41
N TYR A 131 -2.29 8.09 -4.47
CA TYR A 131 -1.36 8.08 -5.59
C TYR A 131 -1.25 6.67 -6.15
N ARG A 132 -1.62 6.51 -7.42
CA ARG A 132 -1.57 5.24 -8.14
C ARG A 132 -0.53 5.31 -9.24
N THR A 133 0.32 4.30 -9.30
CA THR A 133 1.27 4.08 -10.39
C THR A 133 0.90 2.84 -11.17
N LEU A 134 1.08 2.87 -12.47
CA LEU A 134 0.91 1.73 -13.37
C LEU A 134 2.10 1.69 -14.32
N GLY A 135 2.72 0.52 -14.46
CA GLY A 135 3.82 0.32 -15.38
C GLY A 135 3.68 -0.98 -16.16
N PHE A 136 4.06 -0.95 -17.43
CA PHE A 136 4.10 -2.11 -18.30
C PHE A 136 5.55 -2.45 -18.63
N LYS A 137 5.86 -3.76 -18.57
CA LYS A 137 7.20 -4.27 -18.82
C LYS A 137 7.13 -5.40 -19.83
N ARG A 138 8.16 -5.46 -20.67
CA ARG A 138 8.38 -6.55 -21.61
C ARG A 138 9.76 -7.19 -21.33
N PRO A 139 9.87 -8.51 -21.23
CA PRO A 139 11.15 -9.16 -21.17
C PRO A 139 11.83 -9.02 -22.54
N VAL A 140 13.05 -8.54 -22.56
CA VAL A 140 13.89 -8.47 -23.76
C VAL A 140 15.14 -9.31 -23.51
N THR A 141 15.47 -10.14 -24.47
CA THR A 141 16.71 -10.91 -24.44
C THR A 141 17.86 -10.01 -24.88
N SER A 142 18.79 -9.75 -23.99
CA SER A 142 19.97 -8.93 -24.27
C SER A 142 21.15 -9.88 -24.51
N GLY A 143 21.47 -10.13 -25.77
CA GLY A 143 22.65 -10.88 -26.17
C GLY A 143 22.55 -12.42 -26.00
N SER A 144 22.96 -13.14 -27.03
CA SER A 144 22.97 -14.61 -27.05
C SER A 144 24.33 -15.23 -26.69
N ASN A 145 25.38 -14.45 -26.47
CA ASN A 145 26.76 -14.93 -26.30
C ASN A 145 27.50 -14.24 -25.16
N THR A 146 26.85 -13.92 -24.08
CA THR A 146 27.54 -13.39 -22.92
C THR A 146 28.19 -14.54 -22.15
N ALA A 147 29.50 -14.52 -22.06
CA ALA A 147 30.26 -15.43 -21.21
C ALA A 147 29.86 -15.31 -19.71
N CYS A 148 29.03 -14.35 -19.40
CA CYS A 148 28.57 -14.05 -18.06
C CYS A 148 27.17 -13.45 -18.10
N ALA A 149 26.14 -14.22 -17.70
CA ALA A 149 24.83 -13.70 -17.32
C ALA A 149 24.89 -13.33 -15.83
N PRO A 150 24.71 -12.07 -15.44
CA PRO A 150 24.73 -11.72 -14.04
C PRO A 150 23.53 -12.35 -13.33
N ALA A 151 23.80 -13.13 -12.29
CA ALA A 151 22.81 -13.73 -11.44
C ALA A 151 23.02 -13.28 -9.99
N TRP A 152 21.95 -12.90 -9.32
CA TRP A 152 22.00 -12.57 -7.90
C TRP A 152 21.86 -13.87 -7.11
N VAL A 153 22.92 -14.24 -6.38
CA VAL A 153 22.94 -15.40 -5.51
C VAL A 153 23.21 -14.94 -4.09
N TRP A 154 22.19 -15.05 -3.22
CA TRP A 154 22.28 -14.62 -1.84
C TRP A 154 22.73 -13.14 -1.72
N TRP A 155 23.96 -12.92 -1.29
CA TRP A 155 24.51 -11.57 -1.00
C TRP A 155 25.41 -11.00 -2.09
N GLY A 156 25.36 -11.56 -3.29
CA GLY A 156 26.23 -11.07 -4.36
C GLY A 156 25.83 -11.51 -5.74
N PHE A 157 26.52 -10.93 -6.71
CA PHE A 157 26.40 -11.33 -8.10
C PHE A 157 27.41 -12.43 -8.42
N THR A 158 26.97 -13.39 -9.21
CA THR A 158 27.85 -14.34 -9.85
C THR A 158 27.59 -14.39 -11.35
N CYS A 159 28.55 -14.87 -12.10
CA CYS A 159 28.41 -15.11 -13.53
C CYS A 159 27.96 -16.55 -13.76
N VAL A 160 26.85 -16.72 -14.45
CA VAL A 160 26.39 -18.03 -14.95
C VAL A 160 26.31 -17.98 -16.46
N SER A 161 26.63 -19.09 -17.10
CA SER A 161 26.44 -19.24 -18.56
C SER A 161 24.96 -19.19 -18.87
N GLY A 162 24.52 -18.33 -19.77
CA GLY A 162 23.11 -18.21 -20.11
C GLY A 162 22.74 -16.93 -20.85
N THR A 163 21.47 -16.85 -21.16
CA THR A 163 20.84 -15.69 -21.81
C THR A 163 20.45 -14.65 -20.78
N VAL A 164 20.91 -13.42 -20.91
CA VAL A 164 20.47 -12.32 -20.05
C VAL A 164 19.11 -11.81 -20.52
N THR A 165 18.10 -11.93 -19.66
CA THR A 165 16.79 -11.33 -19.90
C THR A 165 16.64 -10.09 -19.05
N ALA A 166 16.43 -8.94 -19.69
CA ALA A 166 16.15 -7.66 -19.03
C ALA A 166 14.69 -7.28 -19.17
N ASN A 167 14.12 -6.64 -18.17
CA ASN A 167 12.76 -6.09 -18.24
C ASN A 167 12.79 -4.66 -18.76
N GLN A 168 12.38 -4.44 -20.00
CA GLN A 168 12.21 -3.12 -20.57
C GLN A 168 10.87 -2.53 -20.19
N THR A 169 10.85 -1.33 -19.61
CA THR A 169 9.62 -0.57 -19.39
C THR A 169 9.17 0.03 -20.72
N ILE A 170 7.97 -0.33 -21.16
CA ILE A 170 7.37 0.12 -22.43
C ILE A 170 6.38 1.26 -22.24
N GLY A 171 5.91 1.50 -21.04
CA GLY A 171 5.01 2.61 -20.71
C GLY A 171 4.59 2.60 -19.28
N GLY A 172 4.03 3.71 -18.83
CA GLY A 172 3.50 3.87 -17.48
C GLY A 172 2.56 5.05 -17.39
N TYR A 173 1.73 5.05 -16.36
CA TYR A 173 0.79 6.10 -16.04
C TYR A 173 0.69 6.28 -14.54
N ASP A 174 0.73 7.55 -14.11
CA ASP A 174 0.56 7.93 -12.71
C ASP A 174 -0.69 8.79 -12.55
N SER A 175 -1.37 8.62 -11.44
CA SER A 175 -2.55 9.41 -11.12
C SER A 175 -2.57 9.71 -9.63
N SER A 176 -2.86 10.95 -9.29
CA SER A 176 -3.06 11.39 -7.92
C SER A 176 -4.42 12.08 -7.76
N VAL A 177 -5.10 11.81 -6.64
CA VAL A 177 -6.43 12.33 -6.38
C VAL A 177 -6.72 12.34 -4.88
N PHE A 178 -7.59 13.24 -4.44
CA PHE A 178 -8.17 13.16 -3.11
C PHE A 178 -9.35 12.17 -3.12
N GLY A 179 -9.40 11.36 -2.06
CA GLY A 179 -10.42 10.35 -1.86
C GLY A 179 -10.81 10.21 -0.41
N GLY A 180 -11.77 9.33 -0.15
CA GLY A 180 -12.27 9.05 1.19
C GLY A 180 -12.23 7.57 1.53
N ASN A 181 -12.35 7.29 2.82
CA ASN A 181 -12.49 5.93 3.32
C ASN A 181 -13.45 5.88 4.51
N VAL A 182 -14.06 4.72 4.71
CA VAL A 182 -14.91 4.42 5.86
C VAL A 182 -14.82 2.94 6.18
N GLY A 183 -14.77 2.61 7.46
CA GLY A 183 -14.62 1.24 7.92
C GLY A 183 -15.10 1.01 9.34
N ILE A 184 -15.08 -0.26 9.71
CA ILE A 184 -15.31 -0.73 11.06
C ILE A 184 -14.15 -1.62 11.47
N GLY A 185 -13.87 -1.69 12.75
CA GLY A 185 -12.83 -2.58 13.23
C GLY A 185 -13.20 -3.22 14.56
N PHE A 186 -12.59 -4.37 14.79
CA PHE A 186 -12.69 -5.11 16.03
C PHE A 186 -11.30 -5.28 16.62
N THR A 187 -11.22 -5.21 17.94
CA THR A 187 -9.94 -5.35 18.64
C THR A 187 -10.04 -6.40 19.74
N ILE A 188 -8.95 -7.13 19.95
CA ILE A 188 -8.78 -8.06 21.04
C ILE A 188 -7.52 -7.66 21.79
N LYS A 189 -7.63 -7.44 23.11
CA LYS A 189 -6.49 -7.12 23.98
C LYS A 189 -5.56 -8.34 24.08
N ILE A 190 -4.26 -8.11 23.92
CA ILE A 190 -3.25 -9.13 24.19
C ILE A 190 -3.06 -9.19 25.70
N ALA A 191 -3.08 -10.40 26.29
CA ALA A 191 -2.93 -10.58 27.73
C ALA A 191 -1.69 -9.85 28.25
N ASP A 192 -1.83 -9.20 29.40
CA ASP A 192 -0.77 -8.46 30.13
C ASP A 192 -0.08 -7.32 29.34
N SER A 193 -0.65 -6.89 28.22
CA SER A 193 -0.13 -5.80 27.39
C SER A 193 -1.22 -4.78 27.10
N ASP A 194 -0.85 -3.53 26.85
CA ASP A 194 -1.76 -2.50 26.35
C ASP A 194 -2.01 -2.61 24.85
N SER A 195 -1.28 -3.49 24.19
CA SER A 195 -1.42 -3.79 22.77
C SER A 195 -2.69 -4.57 22.47
N ARG A 196 -3.25 -4.30 21.30
CA ARG A 196 -4.45 -4.99 20.80
C ARG A 196 -4.23 -5.49 19.38
N ILE A 197 -4.61 -6.72 19.11
CA ILE A 197 -4.78 -7.20 17.74
C ILE A 197 -6.06 -6.59 17.20
N TYR A 198 -6.03 -6.14 15.94
CA TYR A 198 -7.22 -5.62 15.27
C TYR A 198 -7.45 -6.28 13.92
N ILE A 199 -8.72 -6.36 13.53
CA ILE A 199 -9.18 -6.66 12.18
C ILE A 199 -10.10 -5.53 11.74
N GLU A 200 -9.85 -4.99 10.54
CA GLU A 200 -10.52 -3.80 10.05
C GLU A 200 -10.85 -3.92 8.56
N PRO A 201 -12.08 -4.24 8.18
CA PRO A 201 -12.62 -4.00 6.86
C PRO A 201 -12.87 -2.50 6.65
N ARG A 202 -12.28 -1.93 5.58
CA ARG A 202 -12.39 -0.52 5.21
C ARG A 202 -12.64 -0.36 3.72
N TYR A 203 -13.66 0.40 3.38
CA TYR A 203 -13.93 0.81 2.00
C TYR A 203 -13.16 2.07 1.67
N HIS A 204 -12.45 2.06 0.54
CA HIS A 204 -11.72 3.20 -0.01
C HIS A 204 -12.32 3.60 -1.36
N HIS A 205 -12.53 4.90 -1.52
CA HIS A 205 -13.06 5.52 -2.73
C HIS A 205 -12.17 6.67 -3.17
N ALA A 206 -11.52 6.52 -4.31
CA ALA A 206 -10.69 7.55 -4.92
C ALA A 206 -11.17 7.83 -6.35
N PRO A 207 -11.77 9.01 -6.62
CA PRO A 207 -12.38 9.35 -7.91
C PRO A 207 -11.30 9.67 -8.94
N THR A 208 -10.49 8.70 -9.30
CA THR A 208 -9.43 8.83 -10.29
C THR A 208 -10.02 9.06 -11.70
N LYS A 209 -9.34 9.90 -12.47
CA LYS A 209 -9.75 10.23 -13.83
C LYS A 209 -9.86 8.95 -14.68
N ASN A 210 -10.90 8.82 -15.47
CA ASN A 210 -11.28 7.69 -16.32
C ASN A 210 -11.86 6.47 -15.56
N VAL A 211 -11.23 5.98 -14.50
CA VAL A 211 -11.72 4.83 -13.73
C VAL A 211 -11.56 5.11 -12.24
N THR A 212 -12.66 5.21 -11.54
CA THR A 212 -12.67 5.38 -10.08
C THR A 212 -12.05 4.16 -9.41
N THR A 213 -11.13 4.41 -8.48
CA THR A 213 -10.51 3.36 -7.68
C THR A 213 -11.38 3.08 -6.46
N GLN A 214 -11.93 1.87 -6.38
CA GLN A 214 -12.77 1.40 -5.29
C GLN A 214 -12.22 0.08 -4.76
N LEU A 215 -11.90 0.04 -3.48
CA LEU A 215 -11.31 -1.11 -2.82
C LEU A 215 -12.00 -1.38 -1.49
N MET A 216 -12.28 -2.64 -1.20
CA MET A 216 -12.50 -3.13 0.15
C MET A 216 -11.17 -3.67 0.67
N VAL A 217 -10.61 -3.02 1.66
CA VAL A 217 -9.32 -3.40 2.27
C VAL A 217 -9.60 -4.03 3.62
N ILE A 218 -9.13 -5.25 3.83
CA ILE A 218 -9.20 -5.91 5.14
C ILE A 218 -7.79 -5.92 5.72
N THR A 219 -7.62 -5.21 6.82
CA THR A 219 -6.34 -5.10 7.53
C THR A 219 -6.37 -5.93 8.80
N VAL A 220 -5.31 -6.67 9.04
CA VAL A 220 -5.05 -7.37 10.31
C VAL A 220 -3.71 -6.87 10.84
N GLY A 221 -3.68 -6.47 12.11
CA GLY A 221 -2.47 -5.87 12.66
C GLY A 221 -2.49 -5.73 14.17
N ILE A 222 -1.53 -4.96 14.67
CA ILE A 222 -1.36 -4.63 16.07
C ILE A 222 -1.50 -3.13 16.24
N ARG A 223 -2.13 -2.74 17.35
CA ARG A 223 -2.29 -1.37 17.80
C ARG A 223 -1.85 -1.24 19.24
N TYR A 224 -1.16 -0.12 19.52
CA TYR A 224 -0.67 0.29 20.83
C TYR A 224 -1.44 1.51 21.32
#